data_f1e7de788a8a49d18cc584b18e7ff080
#
_entry.id   f1e7de788a8a49d18cc584b18e7ff080
#
_cell.length_a   1.000
_cell.length_b   1.000
_cell.length_c   1.000
_cell.angle_alpha   90.00
_cell.angle_beta   90.00
_cell.angle_gamma   90.00
#
_symmetry.space_group_name_H-M   'P 1'
#
loop_
_entity.id
_entity.type
_entity.pdbx_description
1 polymer ?
#
loop_
_entity_poly.entity_id
_entity_poly.type
_entity_poly.pdbx_seq_one_letter_code
_entity_poly.pdbx_strand_id
1 'polypeptide(L)'
;MLPVAEIPTSPGVYQFLDGTGKTLYVGKAKSLKARLSQYFKSDTSTLHPRTQKMLETAESVTYTVVSSEAEALLMEASLVKSLQPAFNVKLREDHAYPGVVLSGHRMPRVYILHGPAPRGATRFGPYPTPAHAKQLLSAITLSSALRPCRDTVFEHHEKAKRACLLGEAGVCSAPCISPEGYEERVKDARRVLEGETKAVSVSLSVSMESLASERRYEAAAKVRDALQALKELGESGVASHVSGHVAAVACASDDIGSCVQIL
;
A
#
# COMPACT_ATOMS: atom_id res chain seq x y z
N MET A 1 -22.59 19.65 -16.23
CA MET A 1 -22.08 18.26 -16.19
C MET A 1 -21.06 18.12 -17.32
N LEU A 2 -19.85 17.59 -17.02
CA LEU A 2 -18.85 17.31 -18.06
C LEU A 2 -19.39 16.22 -19.02
N PRO A 3 -19.25 16.40 -20.35
CA PRO A 3 -19.64 15.36 -21.29
C PRO A 3 -18.79 14.10 -21.08
N VAL A 4 -19.42 12.94 -20.90
CA VAL A 4 -18.76 11.64 -20.65
C VAL A 4 -17.73 11.29 -21.73
N ALA A 5 -17.85 11.87 -22.93
CA ALA A 5 -16.93 11.66 -24.04
C ALA A 5 -15.50 12.17 -23.74
N GLU A 6 -15.34 13.21 -22.94
CA GLU A 6 -14.06 13.84 -22.59
C GLU A 6 -13.36 13.23 -21.38
N ILE A 7 -14.01 12.28 -20.68
CA ILE A 7 -13.41 11.63 -19.51
C ILE A 7 -12.38 10.59 -19.97
N PRO A 8 -11.12 10.66 -19.46
CA PRO A 8 -10.06 9.73 -19.86
C PRO A 8 -10.31 8.32 -19.32
N THR A 9 -9.72 7.33 -19.99
CA THR A 9 -9.72 5.93 -19.56
C THR A 9 -8.64 5.62 -18.52
N SER A 10 -7.83 6.61 -18.17
CA SER A 10 -6.72 6.49 -17.22
C SER A 10 -7.22 6.29 -15.77
N PRO A 11 -6.34 5.76 -14.89
CA PRO A 11 -6.59 5.73 -13.45
C PRO A 11 -6.75 7.14 -12.88
N GLY A 12 -7.53 7.29 -11.82
CA GLY A 12 -7.70 8.59 -11.18
C GLY A 12 -8.64 8.59 -10.00
N VAL A 13 -8.78 9.77 -9.42
CA VAL A 13 -9.71 10.08 -8.33
C VAL A 13 -10.73 11.08 -8.83
N TYR A 14 -12.00 10.89 -8.45
CA TYR A 14 -13.09 11.80 -8.80
C TYR A 14 -13.82 12.26 -7.54
N GLN A 15 -14.37 13.47 -7.59
CA GLN A 15 -15.09 14.11 -6.51
C GLN A 15 -16.44 14.61 -7.01
N PHE A 16 -17.51 14.28 -6.30
CA PHE A 16 -18.82 14.90 -6.48
C PHE A 16 -18.96 16.07 -5.55
N LEU A 17 -19.37 17.22 -6.08
CA LEU A 17 -19.47 18.49 -5.37
C LEU A 17 -20.92 18.99 -5.37
N ASP A 18 -21.32 19.66 -4.28
CA ASP A 18 -22.59 20.39 -4.23
C ASP A 18 -22.48 21.78 -4.89
N GLY A 19 -23.58 22.54 -4.90
CA GLY A 19 -23.66 23.87 -5.49
C GLY A 19 -22.78 24.94 -4.80
N THR A 20 -22.25 24.63 -3.62
CA THR A 20 -21.29 25.51 -2.91
C THR A 20 -19.83 25.14 -3.20
N GLY A 21 -19.58 24.08 -3.99
CA GLY A 21 -18.25 23.53 -4.24
C GLY A 21 -17.72 22.62 -3.14
N LYS A 22 -18.54 22.26 -2.16
CA LYS A 22 -18.17 21.34 -1.09
C LYS A 22 -18.20 19.90 -1.60
N THR A 23 -17.15 19.13 -1.30
CA THR A 23 -17.07 17.73 -1.68
C THR A 23 -18.05 16.86 -0.90
N LEU A 24 -18.94 16.19 -1.63
CA LEU A 24 -19.92 15.25 -1.12
C LEU A 24 -19.39 13.82 -1.06
N TYR A 25 -18.60 13.44 -2.06
CA TYR A 25 -18.05 12.10 -2.21
C TYR A 25 -16.73 12.12 -2.98
N VAL A 26 -15.78 11.31 -2.55
CA VAL A 26 -14.53 11.04 -3.25
C VAL A 26 -14.49 9.56 -3.61
N GLY A 27 -14.03 9.22 -4.80
CA GLY A 27 -13.86 7.84 -5.20
C GLY A 27 -12.71 7.65 -6.17
N LYS A 28 -12.07 6.49 -6.15
CA LYS A 28 -11.03 6.11 -7.10
C LYS A 28 -11.59 5.31 -8.27
N ALA A 29 -10.86 5.32 -9.38
CA ALA A 29 -11.13 4.50 -10.54
C ALA A 29 -9.84 3.97 -11.17
N LYS A 30 -9.86 2.73 -11.65
CA LYS A 30 -8.86 2.19 -12.57
C LYS A 30 -9.02 2.78 -13.98
N SER A 31 -10.25 3.12 -14.34
CA SER A 31 -10.63 3.86 -15.54
C SER A 31 -11.72 4.86 -15.15
N LEU A 32 -11.37 6.15 -15.15
CA LEU A 32 -12.30 7.24 -14.82
C LEU A 32 -13.53 7.21 -15.70
N LYS A 33 -13.37 7.02 -17.02
CA LYS A 33 -14.46 6.93 -17.97
C LYS A 33 -15.43 5.80 -17.64
N ALA A 34 -14.93 4.58 -17.42
CA ALA A 34 -15.75 3.43 -17.11
C ALA A 34 -16.51 3.61 -15.78
N ARG A 35 -15.85 4.18 -14.78
CA ARG A 35 -16.42 4.40 -13.45
C ARG A 35 -17.48 5.49 -13.45
N LEU A 36 -17.16 6.66 -14.00
CA LEU A 36 -18.07 7.79 -14.03
C LEU A 36 -19.28 7.54 -14.92
N SER A 37 -19.12 6.81 -16.05
CA SER A 37 -20.24 6.39 -16.88
C SER A 37 -21.30 5.56 -16.15
N GLN A 38 -20.92 4.86 -15.05
CA GLN A 38 -21.90 4.10 -14.26
C GLN A 38 -22.86 5.01 -13.49
N TYR A 39 -22.41 6.20 -13.08
CA TYR A 39 -23.22 7.18 -12.38
C TYR A 39 -24.11 8.00 -13.32
N PHE A 40 -23.72 8.15 -14.58
CA PHE A 40 -24.44 8.94 -15.59
C PHE A 40 -25.41 8.13 -16.45
N LYS A 41 -25.63 6.84 -16.11
CA LYS A 41 -26.68 6.04 -16.78
C LYS A 41 -28.06 6.60 -16.50
N SER A 42 -28.95 6.46 -17.47
CA SER A 42 -30.34 6.96 -17.37
C SER A 42 -31.14 6.29 -16.24
N ASP A 43 -30.78 5.05 -15.89
CA ASP A 43 -31.42 4.31 -14.81
C ASP A 43 -30.46 4.20 -13.61
N THR A 44 -30.71 5.04 -12.62
CA THR A 44 -30.00 5.04 -11.34
C THR A 44 -30.67 4.16 -10.28
N SER A 45 -31.84 3.54 -10.59
CA SER A 45 -32.61 2.72 -9.65
C SER A 45 -31.84 1.49 -9.15
N THR A 46 -30.87 1.01 -9.92
CA THR A 46 -29.98 -0.10 -9.56
C THR A 46 -28.85 0.30 -8.60
N LEU A 47 -28.64 1.59 -8.36
CA LEU A 47 -27.61 2.08 -7.45
C LEU A 47 -28.11 2.02 -6.00
N HIS A 48 -27.16 1.86 -5.07
CA HIS A 48 -27.49 1.89 -3.65
C HIS A 48 -28.18 3.22 -3.26
N PRO A 49 -29.22 3.23 -2.42
CA PRO A 49 -30.02 4.43 -2.07
C PRO A 49 -29.19 5.64 -1.65
N ARG A 50 -28.09 5.40 -0.93
CA ARG A 50 -27.15 6.45 -0.52
C ARG A 50 -26.45 7.10 -1.72
N THR A 51 -26.10 6.30 -2.75
CA THR A 51 -25.48 6.80 -3.97
C THR A 51 -26.49 7.61 -4.78
N GLN A 52 -27.74 7.18 -4.83
CA GLN A 52 -28.83 7.94 -5.47
C GLN A 52 -28.96 9.31 -4.81
N LYS A 53 -29.07 9.35 -3.48
CA LYS A 53 -29.15 10.60 -2.73
C LYS A 53 -27.92 11.51 -2.92
N MET A 54 -26.73 10.93 -3.03
CA MET A 54 -25.52 11.68 -3.35
C MET A 54 -25.62 12.33 -4.73
N LEU A 55 -26.08 11.58 -5.76
CA LEU A 55 -26.25 12.08 -7.13
C LEU A 55 -27.34 13.15 -7.22
N GLU A 56 -28.43 13.06 -6.46
CA GLU A 56 -29.47 14.06 -6.37
C GLU A 56 -28.98 15.40 -5.78
N THR A 57 -27.97 15.33 -4.90
CA THR A 57 -27.40 16.50 -4.23
C THR A 57 -26.21 17.10 -5.00
N ALA A 58 -25.56 16.30 -5.84
CA ALA A 58 -24.37 16.71 -6.56
C ALA A 58 -24.72 17.58 -7.78
N GLU A 59 -24.08 18.73 -7.88
CA GLU A 59 -24.23 19.63 -9.04
C GLU A 59 -23.06 19.50 -10.03
N SER A 60 -21.91 19.11 -9.57
CA SER A 60 -20.72 18.94 -10.42
C SER A 60 -19.86 17.73 -10.03
N VAL A 61 -19.02 17.33 -10.95
CA VAL A 61 -17.99 16.30 -10.74
C VAL A 61 -16.67 16.82 -11.27
N THR A 62 -15.61 16.64 -10.49
CA THR A 62 -14.23 16.87 -10.90
C THR A 62 -13.44 15.58 -10.84
N TYR A 63 -12.34 15.49 -11.57
CA TYR A 63 -11.45 14.34 -11.49
C TYR A 63 -9.99 14.76 -11.64
N THR A 64 -9.11 13.93 -11.08
CA THR A 64 -7.66 14.06 -11.22
C THR A 64 -7.13 12.74 -11.78
N VAL A 65 -6.39 12.81 -12.87
CA VAL A 65 -5.71 11.66 -13.47
C VAL A 65 -4.42 11.40 -12.70
N VAL A 66 -4.12 10.13 -12.49
CA VAL A 66 -2.88 9.69 -11.83
C VAL A 66 -2.20 8.60 -12.67
N SER A 67 -0.93 8.31 -12.37
CA SER A 67 -0.13 7.37 -13.14
C SER A 67 -0.46 5.90 -12.85
N SER A 68 -1.04 5.59 -11.69
CA SER A 68 -1.32 4.21 -11.27
C SER A 68 -2.56 4.08 -10.40
N GLU A 69 -3.12 2.85 -10.33
CA GLU A 69 -4.22 2.54 -9.40
C GLU A 69 -3.81 2.68 -7.93
N ALA A 70 -2.53 2.43 -7.62
CA ALA A 70 -1.98 2.61 -6.28
C ALA A 70 -1.97 4.10 -5.88
N GLU A 71 -1.56 4.98 -6.79
CA GLU A 71 -1.60 6.42 -6.59
C GLU A 71 -3.03 6.94 -6.42
N ALA A 72 -3.99 6.46 -7.25
CA ALA A 72 -5.41 6.77 -7.09
C ALA A 72 -5.93 6.41 -5.69
N LEU A 73 -5.51 5.27 -5.16
CA LEU A 73 -5.89 4.81 -3.84
C LEU A 73 -5.37 5.72 -2.72
N LEU A 74 -4.10 6.12 -2.81
CA LEU A 74 -3.48 7.02 -1.83
C LEU A 74 -4.13 8.39 -1.83
N MET A 75 -4.38 8.92 -3.03
CA MET A 75 -5.04 10.21 -3.21
C MET A 75 -6.48 10.18 -2.70
N GLU A 76 -7.26 9.12 -3.01
CA GLU A 76 -8.60 8.94 -2.44
C GLU A 76 -8.58 8.97 -0.91
N ALA A 77 -7.69 8.19 -0.29
CA ALA A 77 -7.58 8.12 1.16
C ALA A 77 -7.20 9.47 1.78
N SER A 78 -6.27 10.20 1.17
CA SER A 78 -5.86 11.53 1.60
C SER A 78 -7.01 12.53 1.52
N LEU A 79 -7.70 12.58 0.36
CA LEU A 79 -8.83 13.49 0.16
C LEU A 79 -10.01 13.17 1.08
N VAL A 80 -10.35 11.91 1.29
CA VAL A 80 -11.40 11.53 2.25
C VAL A 80 -11.04 11.95 3.67
N LYS A 81 -9.77 11.79 4.06
CA LYS A 81 -9.30 12.18 5.39
C LYS A 81 -9.32 13.70 5.59
N SER A 82 -8.90 14.48 4.61
CA SER A 82 -8.84 15.93 4.69
C SER A 82 -10.21 16.59 4.54
N LEU A 83 -11.03 16.14 3.60
CA LEU A 83 -12.31 16.77 3.24
C LEU A 83 -13.50 16.20 4.02
N GLN A 84 -13.37 15.04 4.66
CA GLN A 84 -14.43 14.36 5.42
C GLN A 84 -15.79 14.33 4.70
N PRO A 85 -15.87 13.85 3.43
CA PRO A 85 -17.09 13.96 2.62
C PRO A 85 -18.28 13.22 3.23
N ALA A 86 -19.47 13.79 3.15
CA ALA A 86 -20.66 13.26 3.83
C ALA A 86 -21.06 11.85 3.41
N PHE A 87 -20.79 11.48 2.15
CA PHE A 87 -21.18 10.20 1.57
C PHE A 87 -20.09 9.11 1.57
N ASN A 88 -18.85 9.42 1.99
CA ASN A 88 -17.81 8.42 2.22
C ASN A 88 -17.94 7.80 3.62
N VAL A 89 -18.47 6.58 3.72
CA VAL A 89 -18.64 5.90 5.02
C VAL A 89 -17.41 5.11 5.41
N LYS A 90 -16.88 4.30 4.47
CA LYS A 90 -15.84 3.30 4.78
C LYS A 90 -14.45 3.86 5.08
N LEU A 91 -14.15 5.07 4.62
CA LEU A 91 -12.82 5.69 4.80
C LEU A 91 -12.82 6.77 5.90
N ARG A 92 -13.98 7.06 6.50
CA ARG A 92 -14.10 8.00 7.64
C ARG A 92 -13.68 7.37 8.96
N GLU A 93 -13.98 6.10 9.14
CA GLU A 93 -13.50 5.32 10.26
C GLU A 93 -12.14 4.74 9.88
N ASP A 94 -11.19 4.73 10.79
CA ASP A 94 -9.80 4.29 10.66
C ASP A 94 -9.63 2.79 10.25
N HIS A 95 -10.40 2.31 9.29
CA HIS A 95 -10.08 1.07 8.58
C HIS A 95 -8.90 1.35 7.66
N ALA A 96 -7.80 1.68 8.30
CA ALA A 96 -6.56 1.99 7.63
C ALA A 96 -6.15 0.82 6.74
N TYR A 97 -5.81 1.15 5.51
CA TYR A 97 -5.15 0.21 4.62
C TYR A 97 -3.99 -0.50 5.34
N PRO A 98 -3.75 -1.77 5.03
CA PRO A 98 -2.65 -2.49 5.65
C PRO A 98 -1.32 -1.78 5.39
N GLY A 99 -0.52 -1.66 6.43
CA GLY A 99 0.87 -1.23 6.35
C GLY A 99 1.79 -2.34 6.83
N VAL A 100 3.01 -2.36 6.33
CA VAL A 100 4.09 -3.18 6.89
C VAL A 100 4.81 -2.35 7.94
N VAL A 101 5.00 -2.91 9.11
CA VAL A 101 5.60 -2.22 10.25
C VAL A 101 6.88 -2.90 10.65
N LEU A 102 7.93 -2.10 10.81
CA LEU A 102 9.17 -2.49 11.47
C LEU A 102 9.09 -2.01 12.92
N SER A 103 9.12 -2.94 13.88
CA SER A 103 8.92 -2.61 15.29
C SER A 103 10.11 -1.82 15.87
N GLY A 104 9.85 -1.03 16.92
CA GLY A 104 10.87 -0.28 17.66
C GLY A 104 11.64 -1.10 18.70
N HIS A 105 11.54 -2.43 18.68
CA HIS A 105 12.29 -3.29 19.58
C HIS A 105 13.78 -3.32 19.22
N ARG A 106 14.67 -3.60 20.19
CA ARG A 106 16.13 -3.72 19.96
C ARG A 106 16.51 -4.74 18.88
N MET A 107 15.71 -5.82 18.76
CA MET A 107 15.70 -6.76 17.64
C MET A 107 14.37 -6.59 16.91
N PRO A 108 14.26 -5.68 15.92
CA PRO A 108 13.01 -5.38 15.26
C PRO A 108 12.39 -6.59 14.59
N ARG A 109 11.07 -6.68 14.59
CA ARG A 109 10.29 -7.62 13.78
C ARG A 109 9.52 -6.89 12.70
N VAL A 110 9.19 -7.60 11.63
CA VAL A 110 8.33 -7.09 10.57
C VAL A 110 6.96 -7.76 10.66
N TYR A 111 5.89 -6.96 10.51
CA TYR A 111 4.51 -7.46 10.57
C TYR A 111 3.54 -6.50 9.88
N ILE A 112 2.33 -6.99 9.60
CA ILE A 112 1.25 -6.17 9.00
C ILE A 112 0.41 -5.56 10.12
N LEU A 113 0.08 -4.28 9.95
CA LEU A 113 -0.80 -3.54 10.87
C LEU A 113 -1.81 -2.72 10.07
N HIS A 114 -3.05 -2.69 10.56
CA HIS A 114 -4.07 -1.75 10.14
C HIS A 114 -4.14 -0.65 11.21
N GLY A 115 -4.00 0.60 10.78
CA GLY A 115 -3.97 1.73 11.71
C GLY A 115 -2.57 2.32 11.96
N PRO A 116 -2.46 3.23 12.94
CA PRO A 116 -1.21 3.94 13.24
C PRO A 116 -0.14 3.00 13.81
N ALA A 117 1.13 3.31 13.54
CA ALA A 117 2.24 2.56 14.10
C ALA A 117 2.36 2.80 15.62
N PRO A 118 2.70 1.77 16.41
CA PRO A 118 3.08 1.94 17.79
C PRO A 118 4.27 2.90 17.96
N ARG A 119 4.38 3.52 19.12
CA ARG A 119 5.50 4.42 19.42
C ARG A 119 6.86 3.72 19.21
N GLY A 120 7.75 4.36 18.49
CA GLY A 120 9.07 3.85 18.15
C GLY A 120 9.10 2.87 16.96
N ALA A 121 7.97 2.46 16.42
CA ALA A 121 7.90 1.62 15.23
C ALA A 121 7.80 2.48 13.96
N THR A 122 8.31 1.97 12.85
CA THR A 122 8.22 2.60 11.53
C THR A 122 7.18 1.86 10.69
N ARG A 123 6.22 2.58 10.12
CA ARG A 123 5.19 2.02 9.23
C ARG A 123 5.46 2.43 7.80
N PHE A 124 5.39 1.47 6.90
CA PHE A 124 5.54 1.61 5.45
C PHE A 124 4.21 1.29 4.76
N GLY A 125 3.96 1.90 3.63
CA GLY A 125 2.68 1.89 2.93
C GLY A 125 1.85 3.15 3.24
N PRO A 126 0.57 3.21 2.94
CA PRO A 126 -0.41 2.11 2.87
C PRO A 126 -0.32 1.24 1.60
N TYR A 127 -0.69 -0.03 1.72
CA TYR A 127 -0.75 -0.95 0.59
C TYR A 127 -2.20 -1.14 0.13
N PRO A 128 -2.45 -1.32 -1.19
CA PRO A 128 -3.80 -1.37 -1.75
C PRO A 128 -4.67 -2.49 -1.17
N THR A 129 -4.07 -3.65 -0.90
CA THR A 129 -4.78 -4.81 -0.38
C THR A 129 -3.97 -5.54 0.68
N PRO A 130 -4.61 -6.31 1.57
CA PRO A 130 -3.91 -7.21 2.48
C PRO A 130 -3.03 -8.25 1.77
N ALA A 131 -3.38 -8.63 0.55
CA ALA A 131 -2.59 -9.56 -0.26
C ALA A 131 -1.23 -8.96 -0.63
N HIS A 132 -1.20 -7.72 -1.15
CA HIS A 132 0.05 -7.01 -1.46
C HIS A 132 0.95 -6.85 -0.22
N ALA A 133 0.38 -6.45 0.92
CA ALA A 133 1.15 -6.34 2.15
C ALA A 133 1.73 -7.68 2.61
N LYS A 134 0.98 -8.80 2.45
CA LYS A 134 1.46 -10.16 2.77
C LYS A 134 2.56 -10.62 1.83
N GLN A 135 2.44 -10.35 0.54
CA GLN A 135 3.46 -10.72 -0.45
C GLN A 135 4.77 -9.96 -0.18
N LEU A 136 4.68 -8.66 0.11
CA LEU A 136 5.85 -7.86 0.49
C LEU A 136 6.47 -8.35 1.80
N LEU A 137 5.66 -8.66 2.83
CA LEU A 137 6.14 -9.25 4.07
C LEU A 137 6.86 -10.58 3.82
N SER A 138 6.33 -11.41 2.90
CA SER A 138 6.97 -12.66 2.48
C SER A 138 8.31 -12.40 1.80
N ALA A 139 8.39 -11.41 0.90
CA ALA A 139 9.63 -11.03 0.23
C ALA A 139 10.72 -10.62 1.24
N ILE A 140 10.37 -9.79 2.21
CA ILE A 140 11.29 -9.35 3.27
C ILE A 140 11.73 -10.53 4.15
N THR A 141 10.80 -11.41 4.51
CA THR A 141 11.12 -12.60 5.31
C THR A 141 12.07 -13.53 4.57
N LEU A 142 11.85 -13.76 3.28
CA LEU A 142 12.70 -14.61 2.44
C LEU A 142 14.09 -14.01 2.20
N SER A 143 14.19 -12.68 2.05
CA SER A 143 15.46 -12.01 1.74
C SER A 143 16.30 -11.68 2.96
N SER A 144 15.67 -11.25 4.06
CA SER A 144 16.37 -10.71 5.22
C SER A 144 16.30 -11.61 6.46
N ALA A 145 15.48 -12.67 6.43
CA ALA A 145 15.27 -13.62 7.55
C ALA A 145 14.98 -12.92 8.89
N LEU A 146 14.24 -11.80 8.86
CA LEU A 146 13.84 -11.11 10.08
C LEU A 146 12.86 -11.96 10.89
N ARG A 147 12.94 -11.80 12.22
CA ARG A 147 12.04 -12.52 13.11
C ARG A 147 10.57 -12.09 12.90
N PRO A 148 9.63 -13.02 12.73
CA PRO A 148 8.19 -12.72 12.67
C PRO A 148 7.54 -12.79 14.06
N CYS A 149 8.20 -13.37 15.05
CA CYS A 149 7.65 -13.65 16.38
C CYS A 149 7.37 -12.36 17.17
N ARG A 150 6.38 -12.43 18.09
CA ARG A 150 6.08 -11.34 19.03
C ARG A 150 7.22 -11.18 20.05
N ASP A 151 7.32 -10.01 20.66
CA ASP A 151 8.43 -9.69 21.58
C ASP A 151 8.43 -10.61 22.81
N THR A 152 7.27 -10.97 23.34
CA THR A 152 7.14 -11.94 24.44
C THR A 152 7.68 -13.34 24.09
N VAL A 153 7.48 -13.79 22.84
CA VAL A 153 8.02 -15.06 22.34
C VAL A 153 9.54 -14.95 22.16
N PHE A 154 10.00 -13.83 21.63
CA PHE A 154 11.42 -13.56 21.49
C PHE A 154 12.14 -13.62 22.84
N GLU A 155 11.66 -12.89 23.84
CA GLU A 155 12.22 -12.86 25.19
C GLU A 155 12.22 -14.23 25.87
N HIS A 156 11.16 -15.03 25.64
CA HIS A 156 11.11 -16.40 26.15
C HIS A 156 12.24 -17.25 25.59
N HIS A 157 12.44 -17.26 24.28
CA HIS A 157 13.49 -18.05 23.63
C HIS A 157 14.89 -17.55 23.94
N GLU A 158 15.06 -16.24 24.07
CA GLU A 158 16.32 -15.62 24.51
C GLU A 158 16.72 -16.09 25.92
N LYS A 159 15.78 -16.05 26.87
CA LYS A 159 16.01 -16.56 28.25
C LYS A 159 16.27 -18.06 28.26
N ALA A 160 15.56 -18.82 27.46
CA ALA A 160 15.74 -20.26 27.35
C ALA A 160 17.01 -20.68 26.60
N LYS A 161 17.71 -19.73 25.94
CA LYS A 161 18.89 -19.96 25.09
C LYS A 161 18.65 -21.08 24.06
N ARG A 162 17.44 -21.13 23.50
CA ARG A 162 17.02 -22.14 22.53
C ARG A 162 16.24 -21.49 21.39
N ALA A 163 16.60 -21.82 20.14
CA ALA A 163 15.86 -21.37 18.96
C ALA A 163 14.42 -21.93 18.94
N CYS A 164 13.49 -21.16 18.37
CA CYS A 164 12.17 -21.67 18.05
C CYS A 164 12.19 -22.44 16.73
N LEU A 165 11.11 -23.15 16.42
CA LEU A 165 10.99 -23.92 15.18
C LEU A 165 11.30 -23.11 13.91
N LEU A 166 10.92 -21.82 13.86
CA LEU A 166 11.22 -20.95 12.71
C LEU A 166 12.73 -20.61 12.61
N GLY A 167 13.42 -20.54 13.73
CA GLY A 167 14.87 -20.39 13.75
C GLY A 167 15.58 -21.67 13.31
N GLU A 168 15.15 -22.82 13.81
CA GLU A 168 15.68 -24.14 13.42
C GLU A 168 15.42 -24.44 11.92
N ALA A 169 14.29 -24.00 11.39
CA ALA A 169 13.93 -24.16 9.96
C ALA A 169 14.60 -23.11 9.04
N GLY A 170 15.44 -22.19 9.55
CA GLY A 170 16.10 -21.16 8.76
C GLY A 170 15.18 -20.05 8.21
N VAL A 171 13.92 -20.00 8.62
CA VAL A 171 12.96 -18.95 8.21
C VAL A 171 13.28 -17.62 8.93
N CYS A 172 13.85 -17.72 10.12
CA CYS A 172 14.28 -16.60 10.94
C CYS A 172 15.76 -16.79 11.26
N SER A 173 16.55 -15.72 11.25
CA SER A 173 17.98 -15.78 11.63
C SER A 173 18.21 -16.05 13.12
N ALA A 174 17.16 -16.29 13.90
CA ALA A 174 17.19 -16.60 15.33
C ALA A 174 17.98 -15.57 16.18
N PRO A 175 17.69 -14.25 16.10
CA PRO A 175 18.44 -13.24 16.84
C PRO A 175 18.29 -13.35 18.37
N CYS A 176 17.39 -14.21 18.86
CA CYS A 176 17.29 -14.59 20.26
C CYS A 176 18.45 -15.49 20.74
N ILE A 177 19.19 -16.10 19.81
CA ILE A 177 20.37 -16.95 20.09
C ILE A 177 21.64 -16.32 19.53
N SER A 178 21.60 -15.86 18.28
CA SER A 178 22.72 -15.24 17.57
C SER A 178 22.29 -13.86 17.07
N PRO A 179 22.51 -12.81 17.86
CA PRO A 179 22.15 -11.43 17.50
C PRO A 179 23.09 -10.81 16.46
N GLU A 180 24.25 -11.42 16.21
CA GLU A 180 25.28 -10.92 15.31
C GLU A 180 24.74 -10.76 13.89
N GLY A 181 25.04 -9.61 13.28
CA GLY A 181 24.61 -9.29 11.91
C GLY A 181 23.11 -9.02 11.74
N TYR A 182 22.30 -9.06 12.81
CA TYR A 182 20.87 -8.80 12.71
C TYR A 182 20.55 -7.36 12.31
N GLU A 183 21.35 -6.40 12.77
CA GLU A 183 21.20 -4.99 12.44
C GLU A 183 21.34 -4.74 10.93
N GLU A 184 22.28 -5.41 10.25
CA GLU A 184 22.43 -5.30 8.80
C GLU A 184 21.22 -5.86 8.07
N ARG A 185 20.66 -6.98 8.53
CA ARG A 185 19.41 -7.54 7.99
C ARG A 185 18.23 -6.58 8.15
N VAL A 186 18.17 -5.85 9.25
CA VAL A 186 17.15 -4.81 9.48
C VAL A 186 17.34 -3.64 8.53
N LYS A 187 18.58 -3.21 8.27
CA LYS A 187 18.89 -2.16 7.29
C LYS A 187 18.48 -2.57 5.87
N ASP A 188 18.78 -3.81 5.48
CA ASP A 188 18.41 -4.34 4.18
C ASP A 188 16.88 -4.42 4.02
N ALA A 189 16.17 -4.91 5.03
CA ALA A 189 14.71 -4.92 5.03
C ALA A 189 14.12 -3.51 4.94
N ARG A 190 14.72 -2.53 5.61
CA ARG A 190 14.31 -1.13 5.53
C ARG A 190 14.50 -0.58 4.12
N ARG A 191 15.65 -0.80 3.48
CA ARG A 191 15.91 -0.37 2.09
C ARG A 191 14.86 -0.94 1.12
N VAL A 192 14.52 -2.22 1.28
CA VAL A 192 13.44 -2.84 0.50
C VAL A 192 12.11 -2.14 0.72
N LEU A 193 11.76 -1.84 1.97
CA LEU A 193 10.53 -1.13 2.34
C LEU A 193 10.52 0.33 1.84
N GLU A 194 11.68 0.92 1.63
CA GLU A 194 11.90 2.26 1.04
C GLU A 194 11.97 2.24 -0.50
N GLY A 195 11.82 1.05 -1.13
CA GLY A 195 11.73 0.89 -2.59
C GLY A 195 13.04 0.49 -3.29
N GLU A 196 14.13 0.28 -2.54
CA GLU A 196 15.39 -0.22 -3.10
C GLU A 196 15.31 -1.73 -3.34
N THR A 197 14.52 -2.15 -4.34
CA THR A 197 14.17 -3.56 -4.55
C THR A 197 15.12 -4.32 -5.48
N LYS A 198 15.95 -3.62 -6.26
CA LYS A 198 16.74 -4.24 -7.35
C LYS A 198 17.67 -5.37 -6.89
N ALA A 199 18.49 -5.14 -5.86
CA ALA A 199 19.45 -6.13 -5.38
C ALA A 199 18.74 -7.37 -4.83
N VAL A 200 17.67 -7.18 -4.07
CA VAL A 200 16.87 -8.26 -3.50
C VAL A 200 16.14 -9.04 -4.59
N SER A 201 15.61 -8.37 -5.62
CA SER A 201 14.95 -9.03 -6.75
C SER A 201 15.90 -9.95 -7.50
N VAL A 202 17.16 -9.54 -7.71
CA VAL A 202 18.17 -10.41 -8.34
C VAL A 202 18.44 -11.65 -7.48
N SER A 203 18.66 -11.48 -6.18
CA SER A 203 18.91 -12.60 -5.27
C SER A 203 17.75 -13.59 -5.21
N LEU A 204 16.51 -13.08 -5.12
CA LEU A 204 15.32 -13.92 -5.11
C LEU A 204 15.08 -14.62 -6.45
N SER A 205 15.43 -14.00 -7.60
CA SER A 205 15.32 -14.65 -8.90
C SER A 205 16.23 -15.88 -9.00
N VAL A 206 17.47 -15.75 -8.55
CA VAL A 206 18.42 -16.89 -8.49
C VAL A 206 17.89 -17.98 -7.56
N SER A 207 17.35 -17.61 -6.40
CA SER A 207 16.75 -18.56 -5.46
C SER A 207 15.54 -19.29 -6.08
N MET A 208 14.70 -18.58 -6.82
CA MET A 208 13.54 -19.16 -7.49
C MET A 208 13.95 -20.22 -8.53
N GLU A 209 14.97 -19.93 -9.34
CA GLU A 209 15.50 -20.84 -10.34
C GLU A 209 16.11 -22.10 -9.70
N SER A 210 16.87 -21.95 -8.61
CA SER A 210 17.40 -23.08 -7.82
C SER A 210 16.29 -23.96 -7.29
N LEU A 211 15.28 -23.37 -6.65
CA LEU A 211 14.12 -24.10 -6.11
C LEU A 211 13.34 -24.84 -7.21
N ALA A 212 13.19 -24.23 -8.37
CA ALA A 212 12.54 -24.85 -9.53
C ALA A 212 13.34 -26.04 -10.07
N SER A 213 14.67 -25.93 -10.16
CA SER A 213 15.56 -27.01 -10.58
C SER A 213 15.53 -28.20 -9.64
N GLU A 214 15.38 -27.94 -8.33
CA GLU A 214 15.18 -28.93 -7.28
C GLU A 214 13.75 -29.50 -7.24
N ARG A 215 12.87 -29.12 -8.17
CA ARG A 215 11.44 -29.51 -8.24
C ARG A 215 10.61 -29.07 -7.01
N ARG A 216 11.07 -28.09 -6.26
CA ARG A 216 10.38 -27.51 -5.10
C ARG A 216 9.42 -26.38 -5.53
N TYR A 217 8.45 -26.75 -6.36
CA TYR A 217 7.59 -25.79 -7.06
C TYR A 217 6.75 -24.89 -6.15
N GLU A 218 6.29 -25.38 -4.99
CA GLU A 218 5.55 -24.55 -4.04
C GLU A 218 6.42 -23.47 -3.41
N ALA A 219 7.68 -23.78 -3.11
CA ALA A 219 8.63 -22.82 -2.60
C ALA A 219 9.01 -21.79 -3.68
N ALA A 220 9.25 -22.24 -4.92
CA ALA A 220 9.51 -21.37 -6.06
C ALA A 220 8.33 -20.43 -6.35
N ALA A 221 7.08 -20.90 -6.24
CA ALA A 221 5.88 -20.08 -6.39
C ALA A 221 5.81 -18.95 -5.35
N LYS A 222 6.13 -19.22 -4.09
CA LYS A 222 6.20 -18.18 -3.04
C LYS A 222 7.24 -17.10 -3.35
N VAL A 223 8.41 -17.51 -3.88
CA VAL A 223 9.45 -16.55 -4.28
C VAL A 223 9.01 -15.74 -5.50
N ARG A 224 8.34 -16.36 -6.47
CA ARG A 224 7.76 -15.65 -7.63
C ARG A 224 6.75 -14.57 -7.18
N ASP A 225 5.84 -14.92 -6.28
CA ASP A 225 4.82 -13.99 -5.78
C ASP A 225 5.46 -12.83 -4.98
N ALA A 226 6.55 -13.12 -4.27
CA ALA A 226 7.36 -12.12 -3.59
C ALA A 226 8.07 -11.17 -4.58
N LEU A 227 8.62 -11.70 -5.67
CA LEU A 227 9.24 -10.91 -6.75
C LEU A 227 8.22 -9.99 -7.42
N GLN A 228 7.00 -10.47 -7.67
CA GLN A 228 5.93 -9.64 -8.22
C GLN A 228 5.61 -8.46 -7.30
N ALA A 229 5.50 -8.69 -6.00
CA ALA A 229 5.25 -7.62 -5.02
C ALA A 229 6.38 -6.59 -4.95
N LEU A 230 7.64 -7.02 -5.08
CA LEU A 230 8.80 -6.12 -5.12
C LEU A 230 8.80 -5.25 -6.38
N LYS A 231 8.42 -5.82 -7.52
CA LYS A 231 8.28 -5.10 -8.78
C LYS A 231 7.21 -4.01 -8.67
N GLU A 232 6.02 -4.35 -8.19
CA GLU A 232 4.91 -3.42 -7.97
C GLU A 232 5.28 -2.30 -6.99
N LEU A 233 6.06 -2.60 -5.95
CA LEU A 233 6.59 -1.60 -5.02
C LEU A 233 7.55 -0.63 -5.71
N GLY A 234 8.46 -1.14 -6.53
CA GLY A 234 9.44 -0.32 -7.26
C GLY A 234 8.81 0.58 -8.33
N GLU A 235 7.74 0.11 -8.98
CA GLU A 235 7.02 0.87 -10.01
C GLU A 235 6.07 1.92 -9.43
N SER A 236 5.50 1.68 -8.27
CA SER A 236 4.48 2.57 -7.69
C SER A 236 5.03 3.82 -7.01
N GLY A 237 6.32 3.95 -6.82
CA GLY A 237 6.93 5.10 -6.12
C GLY A 237 6.43 5.29 -4.66
N VAL A 238 5.67 4.35 -4.14
CA VAL A 238 4.95 4.42 -2.85
C VAL A 238 5.86 4.11 -1.66
N ALA A 239 7.16 4.14 -1.86
CA ALA A 239 8.13 4.02 -0.78
C ALA A 239 8.35 5.36 -0.06
N SER A 240 7.32 6.08 0.27
CA SER A 240 7.51 7.32 1.04
C SER A 240 7.19 7.09 2.51
N HIS A 241 8.23 6.99 3.28
CA HIS A 241 8.22 7.29 4.69
C HIS A 241 8.04 8.81 4.82
N VAL A 242 6.81 9.26 4.88
CA VAL A 242 6.54 10.66 5.14
C VAL A 242 6.37 10.83 6.65
N SER A 243 7.45 11.18 7.31
CA SER A 243 7.42 11.72 8.66
C SER A 243 7.56 13.25 8.55
N GLY A 244 6.46 13.98 8.75
CA GLY A 244 6.45 15.43 8.70
C GLY A 244 5.35 16.01 7.81
N HIS A 245 5.24 17.34 7.78
CA HIS A 245 4.37 18.03 6.84
C HIS A 245 5.02 17.97 5.45
N VAL A 246 4.41 17.22 4.52
CA VAL A 246 4.86 17.13 3.14
C VAL A 246 3.88 17.91 2.28
N ALA A 247 4.37 18.89 1.58
CA ALA A 247 3.67 19.50 0.48
C ALA A 247 4.00 18.70 -0.81
N ALA A 248 3.00 18.06 -1.38
CA ALA A 248 3.13 17.44 -2.69
C ALA A 248 2.77 18.47 -3.76
N VAL A 249 3.68 18.70 -4.71
CA VAL A 249 3.43 19.57 -5.87
C VAL A 249 3.13 18.66 -7.05
N ALA A 250 1.88 18.68 -7.52
CA ALA A 250 1.49 18.02 -8.76
C ALA A 250 1.43 19.06 -9.89
N CYS A 251 2.19 18.80 -10.96
CA CYS A 251 2.12 19.59 -12.20
C CYS A 251 1.48 18.72 -13.29
N ALA A 252 0.40 19.17 -13.88
CA ALA A 252 -0.16 18.60 -15.10
C ALA A 252 -0.11 19.69 -16.19
N SER A 253 0.42 19.36 -17.36
CA SER A 253 0.45 20.23 -18.52
C SER A 253 -0.23 19.55 -19.69
N ASP A 254 -1.07 20.28 -20.41
CA ASP A 254 -1.61 19.92 -21.71
C ASP A 254 -1.40 21.06 -22.71
N ASP A 255 -1.89 20.89 -23.95
CA ASP A 255 -1.76 21.90 -25.01
C ASP A 255 -2.54 23.20 -24.71
N ILE A 256 -3.31 23.26 -23.64
CA ILE A 256 -4.16 24.39 -23.25
C ILE A 256 -3.58 25.13 -22.05
N GLY A 257 -2.79 24.46 -21.18
CA GLY A 257 -2.20 25.09 -20.01
C GLY A 257 -1.54 24.15 -19.03
N SER A 258 -0.94 24.71 -17.99
CA SER A 258 -0.33 23.96 -16.88
C SER A 258 -1.07 24.24 -15.59
N CYS A 259 -1.43 23.18 -14.86
CA CYS A 259 -2.00 23.29 -13.53
C CYS A 259 -0.97 22.82 -12.48
N VAL A 260 -0.73 23.65 -11.46
CA VAL A 260 0.11 23.30 -10.32
C VAL A 260 -0.77 23.25 -9.09
N GLN A 261 -0.82 22.10 -8.44
CA GLN A 261 -1.55 21.91 -7.19
C GLN A 261 -0.56 21.58 -6.08
N ILE A 262 -0.62 22.36 -5.01
CA ILE A 262 0.13 22.10 -3.76
C ILE A 262 -0.86 21.42 -2.80
N LEU A 263 -0.54 20.20 -2.36
CA LEU A 263 -1.35 19.41 -1.44
C LEU A 263 -0.70 19.39 -0.05
#